data_02d8157bf18e4f316392bbca417f9e6e
#
_entry.id   02d8157bf18e4f316392bbca417f9e6e
#
_cell.length_a   1.000
_cell.length_b   1.000
_cell.length_c   1.000
_cell.angle_alpha   90.00
_cell.angle_beta   90.00
_cell.angle_gamma   90.00
#
_symmetry.space_group_name_H-M   'P 1'
#
loop_
_entity.id
_entity.type
_entity.pdbx_description
1 polymer ?
#
loop_
_entity_poly.entity_id
_entity_poly.type
_entity_poly.pdbx_seq_one_letter_code
_entity_poly.pdbx_strand_id
1 'polypeptide(L)' 'MANERTLSRPELDDRIAILRDNLRQLTEQAAALSGAGDEARIADRIAEQEAELDRLTKQRDAMGKT' A
#
# COMPACT_ATOMS: atom_id res chain seq x y z
N MET A 1 25.02 -7.13 -4.77
CA MET A 1 24.75 -6.66 -4.23
C MET A 1 23.68 -6.42 -3.82
N ALA A 2 23.39 -6.56 -3.35
CA ALA A 2 22.40 -6.56 -2.90
C ALA A 2 21.79 -5.54 -2.72
N ASN A 3 21.17 -5.29 -2.91
CA ASN A 3 20.61 -4.33 -2.77
C ASN A 3 19.48 -4.34 -2.16
N GLU A 4 19.18 -5.14 -1.49
CA GLU A 4 18.08 -5.13 -0.90
C GLU A 4 18.12 -4.36 0.06
N ARG A 5 18.19 -3.33 0.13
CA ARG A 5 18.26 -2.66 1.14
C ARG A 5 17.04 -2.42 1.83
N THR A 6 17.01 -2.40 3.08
CA THR A 6 15.91 -2.02 3.89
C THR A 6 15.73 -0.54 3.80
N LEU A 7 14.54 -0.11 3.63
CA LEU A 7 14.27 1.32 3.61
C LEU A 7 14.50 1.90 5.00
N SER A 8 14.89 3.16 5.05
CA SER A 8 15.03 3.84 6.32
C SER A 8 13.65 4.11 6.90
N ARG A 9 13.59 4.45 8.16
CA ARG A 9 12.32 4.73 8.80
C ARG A 9 11.56 5.86 8.12
N PRO A 10 12.20 7.00 7.82
CA PRO A 10 11.48 8.05 7.09
C PRO A 10 10.99 7.61 5.72
N GLU A 11 11.78 6.79 5.03
CA GLU A 11 11.34 6.29 3.73
C GLU A 11 10.15 5.37 3.87
N LEU A 12 10.15 4.53 4.90
CA LEU A 12 9.00 3.67 5.15
C LEU A 12 7.77 4.48 5.45
N ASP A 13 7.91 5.50 6.28
CA ASP A 13 6.78 6.34 6.63
C ASP A 13 6.21 7.03 5.40
N ASP A 14 7.08 7.52 4.52
CA ASP A 14 6.62 8.15 3.29
C ASP A 14 5.89 7.18 2.40
N ARG A 15 6.45 5.99 2.24
CA ARG A 15 5.81 4.99 1.41
C ARG A 15 4.47 4.58 1.95
N ILE A 16 4.39 4.40 3.26
CA ILE A 16 3.14 4.03 3.90
C ILE A 16 2.10 5.11 3.68
N ALA A 17 2.50 6.37 3.81
CA ALA A 17 1.56 7.47 3.60
C ALA A 17 1.05 7.49 2.17
N ILE A 18 1.94 7.27 1.20
CA ILE A 18 1.55 7.26 -0.20
C ILE A 18 0.59 6.11 -0.47
N LEU A 19 0.88 4.93 0.08
CA LEU A 19 0.01 3.79 -0.12
C LEU A 19 -1.37 4.01 0.48
N ARG A 20 -1.42 4.60 1.65
CA ARG A 20 -2.70 4.91 2.27
C ARG A 20 -3.52 5.87 1.43
N ASP A 21 -2.86 6.87 0.90
CA ASP A 21 -3.55 7.84 0.05
C ASP A 21 -4.05 7.18 -1.22
N ASN A 22 -3.22 6.34 -1.83
CA ASN A 22 -3.62 5.62 -3.03
C ASN A 22 -4.80 4.71 -2.75
N LEU A 23 -4.78 4.03 -1.61
CA LEU A 23 -5.89 3.16 -1.25
C LEU A 23 -7.18 3.93 -1.08
N ARG A 24 -7.10 5.10 -0.46
CA ARG A 24 -8.29 5.91 -0.30
C ARG A 24 -8.85 6.31 -1.66
N GLN A 25 -7.98 6.74 -2.56
CA GLN A 25 -8.43 7.12 -3.89
C GLN A 25 -9.02 5.95 -4.64
N LEU A 26 -8.40 4.79 -4.56
CA LEU A 26 -8.92 3.61 -5.22
C LEU A 26 -10.28 3.22 -4.66
N THR A 27 -10.43 3.32 -3.36
CA THR A 27 -11.69 3.00 -2.73
C THR A 27 -12.79 3.96 -3.19
N GLU A 28 -12.44 5.23 -3.31
CA GLU A 28 -13.40 6.22 -3.80
C GLU A 28 -13.77 5.94 -5.25
N GLN A 29 -12.79 5.55 -6.06
CA GLN A 29 -13.07 5.20 -7.44
C GLN A 29 -13.98 3.98 -7.52
N ALA A 30 -13.71 2.99 -6.69
CA ALA A 30 -14.52 1.79 -6.70
C ALA A 30 -15.97 2.11 -6.35
N ALA A 31 -16.16 3.01 -5.42
CA ALA A 31 -17.51 3.40 -5.02
C ALA A 31 -18.24 4.13 -6.13
N ALA A 32 -17.50 4.83 -6.98
CA ALA A 32 -18.11 5.61 -8.05
C ALA A 32 -18.39 4.79 -9.29
N LEU A 33 -17.72 3.65 -9.46
CA LEU A 33 -17.90 2.84 -10.65
C LEU A 33 -19.02 1.86 -10.45
N SER A 34 -19.67 1.53 -11.55
CA SER A 34 -20.71 0.52 -11.47
C SER A 34 -20.54 -0.56 -12.52
N GLY A 35 -19.44 -0.58 -13.23
CA GLY A 35 -19.21 -1.59 -14.22
C GLY A 35 -18.43 -2.75 -13.64
N ALA A 36 -18.92 -3.95 -13.85
CA ALA A 36 -18.33 -5.14 -13.24
C ALA A 36 -16.87 -5.33 -13.59
N GLY A 37 -16.52 -5.09 -14.85
CA GLY A 37 -15.14 -5.30 -15.28
C GLY A 37 -14.17 -4.37 -14.61
N ASP A 38 -14.57 -3.12 -14.46
CA ASP A 38 -13.70 -2.15 -13.82
C ASP A 38 -13.62 -2.38 -12.34
N GLU A 39 -14.69 -2.84 -11.73
CA GLU A 39 -14.69 -3.14 -10.32
C GLU A 39 -13.68 -4.24 -10.00
N ALA A 40 -13.60 -5.25 -10.83
CA ALA A 40 -12.65 -6.34 -10.60
C ALA A 40 -11.23 -5.84 -10.64
N ARG A 41 -10.91 -4.97 -11.60
CA ARG A 41 -9.57 -4.44 -11.69
C ARG A 41 -9.20 -3.60 -10.52
N ILE A 42 -10.12 -2.76 -10.08
CA ILE A 42 -9.84 -1.90 -8.95
C ILE A 42 -9.72 -2.73 -7.68
N ALA A 43 -10.55 -3.76 -7.53
CA ALA A 43 -10.44 -4.64 -6.38
C ALA A 43 -9.07 -5.31 -6.32
N ASP A 44 -8.56 -5.74 -7.46
CA ASP A 44 -7.23 -6.34 -7.50
C ASP A 44 -6.17 -5.35 -7.09
N ARG A 45 -6.29 -4.11 -7.57
CA ARG A 45 -5.32 -3.10 -7.20
C ARG A 45 -5.38 -2.79 -5.73
N ILE A 46 -6.56 -2.70 -5.19
CA ILE A 46 -6.72 -2.45 -3.76
C ILE A 46 -6.07 -3.57 -2.96
N ALA A 47 -6.28 -4.81 -3.37
CA ALA A 47 -5.69 -5.95 -2.66
C ALA A 47 -4.18 -5.90 -2.71
N GLU A 48 -3.61 -5.56 -3.87
CA GLU A 48 -2.17 -5.47 -3.99
C GLU A 48 -1.60 -4.37 -3.11
N GLN A 49 -2.27 -3.22 -3.11
CA GLN A 49 -1.79 -2.10 -2.31
C GLN A 49 -1.93 -2.39 -0.83
N GLU A 50 -2.98 -3.07 -0.44
CA GLU A 50 -3.15 -3.44 0.97
C GLU A 50 -2.07 -4.41 1.42
N ALA A 51 -1.71 -5.35 0.57
CA ALA A 51 -0.66 -6.30 0.90
C ALA A 51 0.67 -5.57 1.08
N GLU A 52 0.93 -4.63 0.17
CA GLU A 52 2.17 -3.86 0.26
C GLU A 52 2.19 -3.00 1.52
N LEU A 53 1.06 -2.37 1.82
CA LEU A 53 0.97 -1.54 3.00
C LEU A 53 1.20 -2.36 4.26
N ASP A 54 0.62 -3.55 4.32
CA ASP A 54 0.80 -4.42 5.46
C ASP A 54 2.26 -4.80 5.63
N ARG A 55 2.91 -5.14 4.54
CA ARG A 55 4.31 -5.53 4.58
C ARG A 55 5.19 -4.40 5.09
N LEU A 56 4.97 -3.20 4.58
CA LEU A 56 5.78 -2.06 5.00
C LEU A 56 5.47 -1.66 6.44
N THR A 57 4.23 -1.77 6.84
CA THR A 57 3.86 -1.46 8.22
C THR A 57 4.55 -2.40 9.19
N LYS A 58 4.62 -3.67 8.84
CA LYS A 58 5.31 -4.64 9.68
C LYS A 58 6.80 -4.36 9.75
N GLN A 59 7.38 -3.94 8.63
CA GLN A 59 8.77 -3.55 8.64
C GLN A 59 9.03 -2.38 9.58
N ARG A 60 8.16 -1.39 9.51
CA ARG A 60 8.32 -0.22 10.35
C ARG A 60 8.17 -0.59 11.83
N ASP A 61 7.19 -1.46 12.13
CA ASP A 61 6.97 -1.89 13.50
C ASP A 61 8.18 -2.65 14.03
N ALA A 62 8.78 -3.47 13.19
CA ALA A 62 9.95 -4.20 13.60
C ALA A 62 11.11 -3.27 13.93
N MET A 63 11.23 -2.19 13.18
CA MET A 63 12.29 -1.24 13.46
C MET A 63 12.07 -0.54 14.79
N GLY A 64 10.84 -0.33 15.13
CA GLY A 64 10.55 0.37 16.36
C GLY A 64 10.67 -0.49 17.60
N LYS A 65 10.89 -1.82 17.41
CA LYS A 65 10.99 -2.66 18.54
C LYS A 65 12.34 -2.91 18.98
N THR A 66 13.31 -2.23 18.74
CA THR A 66 14.66 -2.58 19.22
C THR A 66 14.84 -2.40 20.71
#